data_0b1ff2a4c31e951d363afbaebb988650
#
_entry.id   0b1ff2a4c31e951d363afbaebb988650
#
_cell.length_a   1.000
_cell.length_b   1.000
_cell.length_c   1.000
_cell.angle_alpha   90.00
_cell.angle_beta   90.00
_cell.angle_gamma   90.00
#
_symmetry.space_group_name_H-M   'P 1'
#
loop_
_entity.id
_entity.type
_entity.pdbx_description
1 polymer ?
#
loop_
_entity_poly.entity_id
_entity_poly.type
_entity_poly.pdbx_seq_one_letter_code
_entity_poly.pdbx_strand_id
1 'polypeptide(L)'
;SLHDGGIRVPMLVRWPGKIQAGSTSAHICAFWDVLPTMADVAGAMPPPGIDGISYLPILLGREQKAHEFLYWEMPHGLKRTFAVRMGDWKAVKPGPDAAMELYNLKEDPGEKNDLAPANPEIMKKIERVIAVSHSKERKYPPENPKPGVKDYVR
;
A
#
# COMPACT_ATOMS: atom_id res chain seq x y z
N SER A 1 -10.69 -8.29 2.43
CA SER A 1 -9.90 -8.24 3.67
C SER A 1 -8.61 -7.49 3.42
N LEU A 2 -8.15 -6.72 4.41
CA LEU A 2 -6.86 -6.03 4.39
C LEU A 2 -5.71 -6.86 4.99
N HIS A 3 -5.98 -8.08 5.40
CA HIS A 3 -4.94 -9.05 5.73
C HIS A 3 -4.12 -9.43 4.49
N ASP A 4 -2.90 -9.92 4.66
CA ASP A 4 -2.01 -10.30 3.54
C ASP A 4 -2.66 -11.28 2.57
N GLY A 5 -3.47 -12.21 3.06
CA GLY A 5 -4.24 -13.09 2.19
C GLY A 5 -5.21 -12.40 1.22
N GLY A 6 -5.53 -11.11 1.46
CA GLY A 6 -6.39 -10.30 0.59
C GLY A 6 -5.65 -9.27 -0.26
N ILE A 7 -4.49 -8.80 0.17
CA ILE A 7 -3.78 -7.70 -0.50
C ILE A 7 -2.38 -8.07 -1.04
N ARG A 8 -1.78 -9.14 -0.54
CA ARG A 8 -0.48 -9.60 -1.04
C ARG A 8 -0.68 -10.48 -2.26
N VAL A 9 -0.28 -9.97 -3.41
CA VAL A 9 -0.38 -10.67 -4.69
C VAL A 9 1.00 -10.93 -5.29
N PRO A 10 1.19 -12.04 -6.06
CA PRO A 10 2.42 -12.27 -6.80
C PRO A 10 2.65 -11.18 -7.84
N MET A 11 3.91 -10.77 -8.02
CA MET A 11 4.32 -9.90 -9.11
C MET A 11 5.42 -10.60 -9.91
N LEU A 12 5.24 -10.69 -11.23
CA LEU A 12 6.21 -11.25 -12.16
C LEU A 12 6.55 -10.18 -13.20
N VAL A 13 7.83 -9.94 -13.40
CA VAL A 13 8.31 -8.95 -14.36
C VAL A 13 9.30 -9.62 -15.31
N ARG A 14 9.11 -9.39 -16.61
CA ARG A 14 10.01 -9.90 -17.65
C ARG A 14 10.48 -8.74 -18.52
N TRP A 15 11.82 -8.51 -18.55
CA TRP A 15 12.45 -7.52 -19.40
C TRP A 15 13.81 -8.05 -19.89
N PRO A 16 13.83 -8.81 -21.01
CA PRO A 16 15.04 -9.39 -21.53
C PRO A 16 16.15 -8.35 -21.75
N GLY A 17 17.37 -8.68 -21.34
CA GLY A 17 18.53 -7.79 -21.45
C GLY A 17 18.60 -6.65 -20.41
N LYS A 18 17.58 -6.52 -19.55
CA LYS A 18 17.55 -5.51 -18.47
C LYS A 18 17.41 -6.14 -17.09
N ILE A 19 16.51 -7.12 -16.94
CA ILE A 19 16.27 -7.84 -15.68
C ILE A 19 16.89 -9.21 -15.79
N GLN A 20 17.70 -9.60 -14.80
CA GLN A 20 18.30 -10.92 -14.75
C GLN A 20 17.22 -12.00 -14.62
N ALA A 21 17.27 -13.00 -15.49
CA ALA A 21 16.34 -14.12 -15.43
C ALA A 21 16.50 -14.90 -14.11
N GLY A 22 15.38 -15.30 -13.51
CA GLY A 22 15.36 -16.04 -12.24
C GLY A 22 15.71 -15.22 -11.00
N SER A 23 15.93 -13.90 -11.12
CA SER A 23 16.11 -13.02 -9.95
C SER A 23 14.84 -12.90 -9.14
N THR A 24 14.98 -12.74 -7.82
CA THR A 24 13.89 -12.50 -6.88
C THR A 24 14.18 -11.29 -6.00
N SER A 25 13.16 -10.66 -5.49
CA SER A 25 13.28 -9.53 -4.58
C SER A 25 12.24 -9.63 -3.47
N ALA A 26 12.65 -9.29 -2.24
CA ALA A 26 11.77 -9.12 -1.09
C ALA A 26 11.36 -7.65 -0.86
N HIS A 27 11.61 -6.77 -1.84
CA HIS A 27 11.23 -5.36 -1.74
C HIS A 27 9.72 -5.20 -1.56
N ILE A 28 9.34 -4.35 -0.59
CA ILE A 28 7.94 -4.06 -0.28
C ILE A 28 7.47 -2.95 -1.20
N CYS A 29 6.51 -3.24 -2.06
CA CYS A 29 5.89 -2.27 -2.97
C CYS A 29 4.36 -2.44 -2.99
N ALA A 30 3.66 -1.48 -3.59
CA ALA A 30 2.22 -1.49 -3.70
C ALA A 30 1.75 -1.09 -5.12
N PHE A 31 0.47 -1.26 -5.41
CA PHE A 31 -0.06 -0.95 -6.75
C PHE A 31 0.12 0.50 -7.20
N TRP A 32 0.12 1.44 -6.27
CA TRP A 32 0.35 2.85 -6.60
C TRP A 32 1.80 3.16 -7.01
N ASP A 33 2.73 2.23 -6.83
CA ASP A 33 4.12 2.33 -7.29
C ASP A 33 4.27 2.02 -8.79
N VAL A 34 3.26 1.42 -9.40
CA VAL A 34 3.27 1.07 -10.83
C VAL A 34 3.36 2.33 -11.68
N LEU A 35 2.57 3.36 -11.37
CA LEU A 35 2.56 4.60 -12.17
C LEU A 35 3.93 5.29 -12.21
N PRO A 36 4.60 5.61 -11.10
CA PRO A 36 5.94 6.20 -11.15
C PRO A 36 6.98 5.26 -11.77
N THR A 37 6.85 3.94 -11.61
CA THR A 37 7.74 2.97 -12.26
C THR A 37 7.60 3.01 -13.78
N MET A 38 6.37 3.03 -14.29
CA MET A 38 6.16 3.13 -15.75
C MET A 38 6.60 4.48 -16.30
N ALA A 39 6.44 5.57 -15.56
CA ALA A 39 6.97 6.87 -15.93
C ALA A 39 8.51 6.83 -16.06
N ASP A 40 9.21 6.26 -15.07
CA ASP A 40 10.67 6.08 -15.12
C ASP A 40 11.11 5.23 -16.32
N VAL A 41 10.40 4.12 -16.60
CA VAL A 41 10.69 3.27 -17.76
C VAL A 41 10.55 4.05 -19.07
N ALA A 42 9.56 4.95 -19.14
CA ALA A 42 9.30 5.79 -20.32
C ALA A 42 10.19 7.05 -20.38
N GLY A 43 11.01 7.32 -19.37
CA GLY A 43 11.77 8.58 -19.27
C GLY A 43 10.88 9.81 -19.04
N ALA A 44 9.69 9.61 -18.48
CA ALA A 44 8.72 10.65 -18.18
C ALA A 44 8.71 10.99 -16.68
N MET A 45 8.22 12.18 -16.33
CA MET A 45 8.00 12.56 -14.95
C MET A 45 6.59 12.12 -14.50
N PRO A 46 6.47 11.44 -13.37
CA PRO A 46 5.14 11.12 -12.80
C PRO A 46 4.46 12.42 -12.33
N PRO A 47 3.12 12.42 -12.17
CA PRO A 47 2.41 13.54 -11.59
C PRO A 47 2.94 13.87 -10.19
N PRO A 48 3.00 15.16 -9.80
CA PRO A 48 3.43 15.55 -8.46
C PRO A 48 2.40 15.14 -7.41
N GLY A 49 2.86 14.89 -6.17
CA GLY A 49 1.99 14.63 -5.01
C GLY A 49 1.35 13.24 -5.01
N ILE A 50 1.96 12.25 -5.68
CA ILE A 50 1.55 10.85 -5.60
C ILE A 50 2.29 10.13 -4.47
N ASP A 51 1.65 9.12 -3.89
CA ASP A 51 2.24 8.32 -2.81
C ASP A 51 3.23 7.25 -3.31
N GLY A 52 3.18 6.94 -4.60
CA GLY A 52 3.99 5.89 -5.22
C GLY A 52 5.47 6.22 -5.30
N ILE A 53 6.30 5.21 -5.11
CA ILE A 53 7.76 5.27 -5.33
C ILE A 53 8.09 4.28 -6.45
N SER A 54 8.83 4.77 -7.46
CA SER A 54 9.29 3.88 -8.53
C SER A 54 10.15 2.74 -7.99
N TYR A 55 9.83 1.50 -8.34
CA TYR A 55 10.63 0.32 -8.04
C TYR A 55 11.53 -0.09 -9.23
N LEU A 56 11.69 0.76 -10.24
CA LEU A 56 12.60 0.49 -11.36
C LEU A 56 14.04 0.20 -10.90
N PRO A 57 14.63 0.91 -9.91
CA PRO A 57 15.97 0.61 -9.45
C PRO A 57 16.15 -0.84 -9.01
N ILE A 58 15.24 -1.38 -8.19
CA ILE A 58 15.35 -2.77 -7.72
C ILE A 58 15.17 -3.78 -8.85
N LEU A 59 14.33 -3.49 -9.86
CA LEU A 59 14.19 -4.33 -11.05
C LEU A 59 15.49 -4.43 -11.84
N LEU A 60 16.32 -3.38 -11.79
CA LEU A 60 17.62 -3.29 -12.46
C LEU A 60 18.79 -3.70 -11.54
N GLY A 61 18.51 -4.30 -10.37
CA GLY A 61 19.54 -4.74 -9.41
C GLY A 61 20.28 -3.61 -8.71
N ARG A 62 19.66 -2.43 -8.56
CA ARG A 62 20.23 -1.24 -7.92
C ARG A 62 19.60 -1.02 -6.53
N GLU A 63 20.19 -0.10 -5.76
CA GLU A 63 19.59 0.34 -4.50
C GLU A 63 18.22 0.96 -4.72
N GLN A 64 17.29 0.67 -3.83
CA GLN A 64 15.91 1.06 -3.89
C GLN A 64 15.48 1.82 -2.64
N LYS A 65 14.87 2.99 -2.83
CA LYS A 65 14.20 3.70 -1.74
C LYS A 65 13.00 2.87 -1.26
N ALA A 66 12.96 2.58 0.03
CA ALA A 66 11.83 1.91 0.65
C ALA A 66 10.75 2.91 1.06
N HIS A 67 9.50 2.43 1.11
CA HIS A 67 8.43 3.13 1.80
C HIS A 67 8.69 3.14 3.31
N GLU A 68 8.46 4.27 3.97
CA GLU A 68 8.43 4.33 5.43
C GLU A 68 7.25 3.53 5.99
N PHE A 69 6.12 3.61 5.30
CA PHE A 69 4.92 2.83 5.56
C PHE A 69 4.08 2.68 4.29
N LEU A 70 3.19 1.69 4.30
CA LEU A 70 2.08 1.56 3.35
C LEU A 70 0.77 1.65 4.13
N TYR A 71 -0.21 2.35 3.57
CA TYR A 71 -1.52 2.55 4.18
C TYR A 71 -2.64 2.12 3.21
N TRP A 72 -3.58 1.36 3.72
CA TRP A 72 -4.80 0.97 3.00
C TRP A 72 -6.02 1.36 3.81
N GLU A 73 -7.01 1.83 3.12
CA GLU A 73 -8.30 2.16 3.68
C GLU A 73 -9.40 1.61 2.78
N MET A 74 -10.38 0.93 3.38
CA MET A 74 -11.54 0.42 2.67
C MET A 74 -12.83 0.88 3.34
N PRO A 75 -13.82 1.34 2.56
CA PRO A 75 -15.14 1.64 3.10
C PRO A 75 -15.82 0.36 3.58
N HIS A 76 -16.55 0.45 4.69
CA HIS A 76 -17.38 -0.61 5.24
C HIS A 76 -18.71 0.00 5.71
N GLY A 77 -19.66 0.16 4.79
CA GLY A 77 -20.85 0.97 5.01
C GLY A 77 -20.48 2.44 5.30
N LEU A 78 -20.96 2.97 6.43
CA LEU A 78 -20.61 4.32 6.90
C LEU A 78 -19.30 4.37 7.71
N LYS A 79 -18.66 3.24 7.94
CA LYS A 79 -17.41 3.11 8.68
C LYS A 79 -16.29 2.65 7.76
N ARG A 80 -15.07 2.51 8.29
CA ARG A 80 -13.88 2.17 7.51
C ARG A 80 -13.05 1.12 8.21
N THR A 81 -12.35 0.32 7.41
CA THR A 81 -11.30 -0.60 7.85
C THR A 81 -9.96 -0.10 7.34
N PHE A 82 -8.89 -0.35 8.10
CA PHE A 82 -7.56 0.16 7.80
C PHE A 82 -6.53 -0.95 7.87
N ALA A 83 -5.46 -0.80 7.11
CA ALA A 83 -4.23 -1.52 7.35
C ALA A 83 -3.02 -0.58 7.16
N VAL A 84 -2.02 -0.78 7.98
CA VAL A 84 -0.72 -0.09 7.91
C VAL A 84 0.38 -1.12 7.93
N ARG A 85 1.32 -1.03 7.00
CA ARG A 85 2.55 -1.81 7.04
C ARG A 85 3.75 -0.87 7.22
N MET A 86 4.62 -1.19 8.21
CA MET A 86 5.87 -0.50 8.48
C MET A 86 6.99 -1.55 8.63
N GLY A 87 7.76 -1.74 7.57
CA GLY A 87 8.75 -2.81 7.54
C GLY A 87 8.11 -4.19 7.74
N ASP A 88 8.53 -4.90 8.79
CA ASP A 88 7.99 -6.21 9.15
C ASP A 88 6.67 -6.15 9.94
N TRP A 89 6.33 -4.99 10.48
CA TRP A 89 5.10 -4.81 11.25
C TRP A 89 3.93 -4.47 10.36
N LYS A 90 2.79 -5.09 10.65
CA LYS A 90 1.52 -4.78 10.00
C LYS A 90 0.40 -4.74 11.01
N ALA A 91 -0.33 -3.63 11.03
CA ALA A 91 -1.57 -3.52 11.78
C ALA A 91 -2.77 -3.59 10.84
N VAL A 92 -3.83 -4.24 11.29
CA VAL A 92 -5.10 -4.38 10.56
C VAL A 92 -6.25 -4.07 11.49
N LYS A 93 -7.16 -3.23 11.04
CA LYS A 93 -8.49 -3.09 11.65
C LYS A 93 -9.48 -3.89 10.82
N PRO A 94 -9.81 -5.14 11.21
CA PRO A 94 -10.55 -6.07 10.35
C PRO A 94 -12.02 -5.72 10.17
N GLY A 95 -12.55 -4.88 11.05
CA GLY A 95 -13.94 -4.41 11.00
C GLY A 95 -14.08 -3.05 11.67
N PRO A 96 -15.19 -2.34 11.42
CA PRO A 96 -15.38 -0.98 11.92
C PRO A 96 -15.42 -0.88 13.45
N ASP A 97 -15.91 -1.92 14.12
CA ASP A 97 -16.03 -1.99 15.58
C ASP A 97 -15.00 -2.94 16.21
N ALA A 98 -14.15 -3.59 15.39
CA ALA A 98 -13.10 -4.46 15.88
C ALA A 98 -11.92 -3.65 16.44
N ALA A 99 -11.21 -4.23 17.40
CA ALA A 99 -9.91 -3.72 17.81
C ALA A 99 -8.91 -3.81 16.66
N MET A 100 -7.88 -3.00 16.69
CA MET A 100 -6.78 -3.09 15.76
C MET A 100 -5.84 -4.21 16.20
N GLU A 101 -5.51 -5.09 15.29
CA GLU A 101 -4.59 -6.20 15.45
C GLU A 101 -3.21 -5.80 14.94
N LEU A 102 -2.13 -6.37 15.49
CA LEU A 102 -0.75 -6.13 15.09
C LEU A 102 -0.02 -7.46 14.86
N TYR A 103 0.68 -7.54 13.75
CA TYR A 103 1.43 -8.74 13.35
C TYR A 103 2.87 -8.41 12.99
N ASN A 104 3.80 -9.34 13.24
CA ASN A 104 5.14 -9.31 12.69
C ASN A 104 5.19 -10.28 11.50
N LEU A 105 5.12 -9.77 10.28
CA LEU A 105 5.02 -10.58 9.06
C LEU A 105 6.29 -11.38 8.76
N LYS A 106 7.41 -11.06 9.38
CA LYS A 106 8.63 -11.85 9.27
C LYS A 106 8.54 -13.16 10.06
N GLU A 107 7.94 -13.11 11.23
CA GLU A 107 7.79 -14.26 12.14
C GLU A 107 6.45 -14.98 11.92
N ASP A 108 5.41 -14.21 11.57
CA ASP A 108 4.03 -14.68 11.39
C ASP A 108 3.43 -14.15 10.07
N PRO A 109 3.87 -14.68 8.91
CA PRO A 109 3.32 -14.27 7.61
C PRO A 109 1.85 -14.67 7.42
N GLY A 110 1.30 -15.49 8.31
CA GLY A 110 -0.10 -15.94 8.30
C GLY A 110 -1.04 -15.08 9.13
N GLU A 111 -0.52 -14.04 9.82
CA GLU A 111 -1.31 -13.12 10.64
C GLU A 111 -2.21 -13.84 11.66
N LYS A 112 -1.62 -14.77 12.43
CA LYS A 112 -2.35 -15.63 13.37
C LYS A 112 -2.23 -15.18 14.82
N ASN A 113 -1.15 -14.45 15.16
CA ASN A 113 -0.83 -14.08 16.53
C ASN A 113 -0.89 -12.57 16.68
N ASP A 114 -1.95 -12.06 17.30
CA ASP A 114 -2.07 -10.64 17.59
C ASP A 114 -1.08 -10.20 18.67
N LEU A 115 -0.17 -9.31 18.30
CA LEU A 115 0.86 -8.74 19.16
C LEU A 115 0.54 -7.32 19.64
N ALA A 116 -0.62 -6.77 19.34
CA ALA A 116 -1.00 -5.40 19.71
C ALA A 116 -0.93 -5.16 21.23
N PRO A 117 -1.43 -6.06 22.10
CA PRO A 117 -1.36 -5.86 23.55
C PRO A 117 0.08 -5.78 24.10
N ALA A 118 1.01 -6.49 23.46
CA ALA A 118 2.42 -6.56 23.89
C ALA A 118 3.30 -5.42 23.32
N ASN A 119 2.79 -4.65 22.33
CA ASN A 119 3.59 -3.67 21.59
C ASN A 119 2.93 -2.27 21.50
N PRO A 120 2.59 -1.63 22.63
CA PRO A 120 1.86 -0.36 22.64
C PRO A 120 2.62 0.78 21.94
N GLU A 121 3.94 0.78 21.95
CA GLU A 121 4.72 1.82 21.29
C GLU A 121 4.69 1.71 19.76
N ILE A 122 4.58 0.50 19.23
CA ILE A 122 4.38 0.29 17.78
C ILE A 122 2.98 0.72 17.40
N MET A 123 1.97 0.37 18.19
CA MET A 123 0.59 0.79 17.99
C MET A 123 0.45 2.31 17.94
N LYS A 124 1.09 3.04 18.85
CA LYS A 124 1.10 4.53 18.82
C LYS A 124 1.69 5.08 17.52
N LYS A 125 2.76 4.47 16.97
CA LYS A 125 3.32 4.90 15.68
C LYS A 125 2.33 4.67 14.56
N ILE A 126 1.67 3.53 14.54
CA ILE A 126 0.67 3.16 13.54
C ILE A 126 -0.54 4.10 13.60
N GLU A 127 -1.03 4.43 14.78
CA GLU A 127 -2.13 5.39 14.97
C GLU A 127 -1.78 6.77 14.40
N ARG A 128 -0.53 7.22 14.56
CA ARG A 128 -0.05 8.48 13.95
C ARG A 128 -0.07 8.39 12.42
N VAL A 129 0.37 7.27 11.85
CA VAL A 129 0.32 7.05 10.39
C VAL A 129 -1.12 7.12 9.90
N ILE A 130 -2.05 6.45 10.57
CA ILE A 130 -3.48 6.49 10.21
C ILE A 130 -4.00 7.92 10.24
N ALA A 131 -3.71 8.67 11.30
CA ALA A 131 -4.19 10.04 11.48
C ALA A 131 -3.73 11.00 10.36
N VAL A 132 -2.52 10.82 9.82
CA VAL A 132 -1.99 11.67 8.75
C VAL A 132 -2.29 11.16 7.35
N SER A 133 -2.57 9.86 7.20
CA SER A 133 -2.79 9.22 5.89
C SER A 133 -4.26 9.21 5.47
N HIS A 134 -5.17 9.42 6.43
CA HIS A 134 -6.60 9.45 6.15
C HIS A 134 -6.96 10.60 5.21
N SER A 135 -7.53 10.27 4.06
CA SER A 135 -8.02 11.27 3.10
C SER A 135 -9.45 11.69 3.45
N LYS A 136 -9.73 13.01 3.31
CA LYS A 136 -11.10 13.50 3.43
C LYS A 136 -12.02 12.78 2.44
N GLU A 137 -13.21 12.43 2.89
CA GLU A 137 -14.21 11.79 2.06
C GLU A 137 -14.53 12.66 0.84
N ARG A 138 -14.43 12.06 -0.33
CA ARG A 138 -14.87 12.70 -1.58
C ARG A 138 -16.31 12.28 -1.83
N LYS A 139 -17.21 13.25 -1.96
CA LYS A 139 -18.57 12.99 -2.44
C LYS A 139 -18.50 12.49 -3.88
N TYR A 140 -19.20 11.41 -4.19
CA TYR A 140 -19.34 10.90 -5.54
C TYR A 140 -20.84 10.86 -5.91
N PRO A 141 -21.26 11.38 -7.07
CA PRO A 141 -20.45 12.12 -8.05
C PRO A 141 -19.91 13.44 -7.48
N PRO A 142 -18.78 13.97 -8.00
CA PRO A 142 -18.25 15.24 -7.53
C PRO A 142 -19.26 16.37 -7.74
N GLU A 143 -19.39 17.28 -6.78
CA GLU A 143 -20.38 18.38 -6.81
C GLU A 143 -20.23 19.28 -8.07
N ASN A 144 -19.03 19.33 -8.65
CA ASN A 144 -18.74 20.02 -9.92
C ASN A 144 -17.92 19.10 -10.83
N PRO A 145 -18.53 18.18 -11.58
CA PRO A 145 -17.81 17.38 -12.57
C PRO A 145 -17.20 18.32 -13.60
N LYS A 146 -15.91 18.16 -13.89
CA LYS A 146 -15.26 18.93 -14.97
C LYS A 146 -16.03 18.71 -16.26
N PRO A 147 -16.32 19.78 -17.04
CA PRO A 147 -16.99 19.63 -18.34
C PRO A 147 -16.24 18.62 -19.21
N GLY A 148 -16.93 17.61 -19.74
CA GLY A 148 -16.36 16.59 -20.63
C GLY A 148 -16.03 15.25 -19.99
N VAL A 149 -16.13 15.10 -18.68
CA VAL A 149 -16.07 13.77 -18.02
C VAL A 149 -17.48 13.17 -18.10
N LYS A 150 -17.71 12.28 -19.07
CA LYS A 150 -18.94 11.48 -19.11
C LYS A 150 -18.92 10.50 -17.94
N ASP A 151 -20.00 10.45 -17.19
CA ASP A 151 -20.19 9.49 -16.11
C ASP A 151 -20.08 8.05 -16.69
N TYR A 152 -18.98 7.38 -16.40
CA TYR A 152 -18.83 5.94 -16.66
C TYR A 152 -19.44 5.15 -15.49
N VAL A 153 -20.70 5.42 -15.18
CA VAL A 153 -21.49 4.57 -14.28
C VAL A 153 -22.59 3.93 -15.11
N ARG A 154 -22.38 2.71 -15.50
CA ARG A 154 -23.44 1.75 -15.82
C ARG A 154 -23.32 0.55 -14.90
#